data_acb6e61c2319d3c0fb3b92061e2c61be
#
_entry.id   acb6e61c2319d3c0fb3b92061e2c61be
#
_cell.length_a   1.000
_cell.length_b   1.000
_cell.length_c   1.000
_cell.angle_alpha   90.00
_cell.angle_beta   90.00
_cell.angle_gamma   90.00
#
_symmetry.space_group_name_H-M   'P 1'
#
loop_
_entity.id
_entity.type
_entity.pdbx_description
1 polymer ?
#
loop_
_entity_poly.entity_id
_entity_poly.type
_entity_poly.pdbx_seq_one_letter_code
_entity_poly.pdbx_strand_id
1 'polypeptide(L)'
;KACEERGIPAILWDNGQHFEREKLYWRDPGLHAAIMGGFNGGSATAELDMVFMPEGTKEPAHLELDLAGHSLEDILDLSHETSLSTDLYTLEGNVLTFDPSIQELCEDRVLQLQLVFSAGAAWDVEIRLVSDPVFEDIDIRTVSLTIPVQWNGHKLERVKALTASGEAISSNWNAPYLTFFDEYKIDP
;
A
#
# COMPACT_ATOMS: atom_id res chain seq x y z
N LYS A 1 0.53 8.66 -16.76
CA LYS A 1 1.70 7.86 -17.18
C LYS A 1 1.26 6.66 -18.04
N ALA A 2 0.62 5.62 -17.51
CA ALA A 2 0.27 4.40 -18.27
C ALA A 2 -0.61 4.63 -19.52
N CYS A 3 -1.51 5.60 -19.50
CA CYS A 3 -2.31 6.00 -20.65
C CYS A 3 -1.46 6.75 -21.69
N GLU A 4 -0.63 7.67 -21.23
CA GLU A 4 0.25 8.46 -22.06
C GLU A 4 1.29 7.60 -22.79
N GLU A 5 1.98 6.69 -22.09
CA GLU A 5 2.92 5.73 -22.66
C GLU A 5 2.31 4.85 -23.75
N ARG A 6 1.00 4.64 -23.71
CA ARG A 6 0.25 3.84 -24.70
C ARG A 6 -0.49 4.69 -25.73
N GLY A 7 -0.34 6.01 -25.69
CA GLY A 7 -1.06 6.93 -26.58
C GLY A 7 -2.59 6.89 -26.39
N ILE A 8 -3.06 6.51 -25.21
CA ILE A 8 -4.49 6.44 -24.89
C ILE A 8 -4.89 7.74 -24.19
N PRO A 9 -5.86 8.51 -24.72
CA PRO A 9 -6.33 9.71 -24.04
C PRO A 9 -7.00 9.33 -22.72
N ALA A 10 -6.51 9.94 -21.62
CA ALA A 10 -7.14 9.80 -20.31
C ALA A 10 -8.18 10.90 -20.12
N ILE A 11 -9.38 10.53 -19.72
CA ILE A 11 -10.48 11.46 -19.43
C ILE A 11 -10.85 11.30 -17.95
N LEU A 12 -10.71 12.39 -17.20
CA LEU A 12 -11.22 12.43 -15.83
C LEU A 12 -12.74 12.63 -15.86
N TRP A 13 -13.47 11.66 -15.33
CA TRP A 13 -14.89 11.83 -15.05
C TRP A 13 -15.06 12.48 -13.68
N ASP A 14 -15.30 13.79 -13.66
CA ASP A 14 -15.60 14.51 -12.43
C ASP A 14 -17.11 14.52 -12.18
N ASN A 15 -17.52 13.86 -11.10
CA ASN A 15 -18.92 13.84 -10.61
C ASN A 15 -19.26 15.03 -9.68
N GLY A 16 -18.41 16.08 -9.68
CA GLY A 16 -18.52 17.25 -8.81
C GLY A 16 -17.82 17.10 -7.46
N GLN A 17 -17.12 15.99 -7.21
CA GLN A 17 -16.38 15.77 -5.94
C GLN A 17 -14.95 16.32 -5.99
N HIS A 18 -14.31 16.30 -7.15
CA HIS A 18 -12.89 16.66 -7.27
C HIS A 18 -12.68 18.12 -7.66
N PHE A 19 -13.56 18.70 -8.46
CA PHE A 19 -13.46 20.07 -8.94
C PHE A 19 -14.71 20.91 -8.63
N GLU A 20 -14.51 22.06 -7.98
CA GLU A 20 -15.55 23.04 -7.72
C GLU A 20 -15.74 23.96 -8.90
N ARG A 21 -16.82 23.77 -9.66
CA ARG A 21 -17.06 24.45 -10.94
C ARG A 21 -17.46 25.91 -10.80
N GLU A 22 -18.14 26.28 -9.70
CA GLU A 22 -18.60 27.65 -9.49
C GLU A 22 -17.43 28.56 -9.06
N LYS A 23 -16.52 28.02 -8.24
CA LYS A 23 -15.39 28.77 -7.69
C LYS A 23 -14.07 28.48 -8.39
N LEU A 24 -14.06 27.56 -9.36
CA LEU A 24 -12.93 27.18 -10.19
C LEU A 24 -11.69 26.73 -9.39
N TYR A 25 -11.86 25.87 -8.40
CA TYR A 25 -10.75 25.27 -7.66
C TYR A 25 -10.87 23.75 -7.54
N TRP A 26 -9.74 23.08 -7.36
CA TRP A 26 -9.69 21.66 -7.10
C TRP A 26 -9.91 21.40 -5.62
N ARG A 27 -10.90 20.56 -5.30
CA ARG A 27 -11.16 20.09 -3.92
C ARG A 27 -10.14 19.04 -3.50
N ASP A 28 -9.53 18.36 -4.48
CA ASP A 28 -8.48 17.38 -4.32
C ASP A 28 -7.19 17.89 -5.00
N PRO A 29 -6.30 18.55 -4.23
CA PRO A 29 -5.04 19.07 -4.76
C PRO A 29 -4.09 17.96 -5.22
N GLY A 30 -4.12 16.78 -4.59
CA GLY A 30 -3.30 15.63 -4.97
C GLY A 30 -3.67 15.10 -6.35
N LEU A 31 -4.96 14.93 -6.62
CA LEU A 31 -5.44 14.55 -7.95
C LEU A 31 -5.06 15.60 -9.01
N HIS A 32 -5.19 16.90 -8.68
CA HIS A 32 -4.76 17.96 -9.57
C HIS A 32 -3.26 17.86 -9.89
N ALA A 33 -2.41 17.70 -8.88
CA ALA A 33 -0.96 17.56 -9.05
C ALA A 33 -0.61 16.33 -9.90
N ALA A 34 -1.28 15.19 -9.67
CA ALA A 34 -1.10 13.98 -10.48
C ALA A 34 -1.45 14.18 -11.95
N ILE A 35 -2.56 14.88 -12.24
CA ILE A 35 -2.98 15.20 -13.61
C ILE A 35 -1.97 16.14 -14.27
N MET A 36 -1.60 17.21 -13.57
CA MET A 36 -0.65 18.22 -14.11
C MET A 36 0.76 17.63 -14.25
N GLY A 37 1.17 16.74 -13.36
CA GLY A 37 2.41 15.98 -13.48
C GLY A 37 2.47 15.17 -14.77
N GLY A 38 1.36 14.52 -15.16
CA GLY A 38 1.26 13.81 -16.44
C GLY A 38 1.51 14.71 -17.64
N PHE A 39 1.02 15.95 -17.62
CA PHE A 39 1.27 16.93 -18.70
C PHE A 39 2.70 17.48 -18.71
N ASN A 40 3.39 17.48 -17.59
CA ASN A 40 4.73 18.05 -17.41
C ASN A 40 5.86 17.01 -17.44
N GLY A 41 5.67 15.87 -18.07
CA GLY A 41 6.69 14.84 -18.22
C GLY A 41 6.54 13.66 -17.26
N GLY A 42 5.46 13.61 -16.52
CA GLY A 42 5.16 12.55 -15.54
C GLY A 42 5.28 13.03 -14.09
N SER A 43 4.72 12.26 -13.17
CA SER A 43 4.97 12.39 -11.74
C SER A 43 5.93 11.30 -11.30
N ALA A 44 6.76 11.59 -10.32
CA ALA A 44 7.51 10.55 -9.64
C ALA A 44 6.53 9.57 -8.95
N THR A 45 6.89 8.31 -8.91
CA THR A 45 6.09 7.23 -8.29
C THR A 45 7.01 6.25 -7.58
N ALA A 46 6.47 5.46 -6.66
CA ALA A 46 7.15 4.28 -6.16
C ALA A 46 6.57 3.00 -6.78
N GLU A 47 7.33 1.92 -6.77
CA GLU A 47 6.88 0.61 -7.23
C GLU A 47 5.70 0.10 -6.40
N LEU A 48 5.74 0.37 -5.11
CA LEU A 48 4.74 -0.03 -4.12
C LEU A 48 4.32 1.16 -3.26
N ASP A 49 3.15 1.08 -2.68
CA ASP A 49 2.62 2.00 -1.66
C ASP A 49 2.79 1.44 -0.23
N MET A 50 3.41 0.27 -0.10
CA MET A 50 3.59 -0.42 1.17
C MET A 50 4.94 -1.14 1.21
N VAL A 51 5.66 -0.97 2.33
CA VAL A 51 6.92 -1.63 2.62
C VAL A 51 6.73 -2.51 3.86
N PHE A 52 6.93 -3.82 3.73
CA PHE A 52 6.89 -4.75 4.85
C PHE A 52 8.26 -4.87 5.49
N MET A 53 8.31 -4.75 6.81
CA MET A 53 9.54 -4.86 7.59
C MET A 53 9.33 -5.88 8.72
N PRO A 54 10.13 -6.96 8.80
CA PRO A 54 10.04 -7.88 9.91
C PRO A 54 10.32 -7.18 11.25
N GLU A 55 9.45 -7.37 12.23
CA GLU A 55 9.58 -6.76 13.55
C GLU A 55 10.90 -7.16 14.22
N GLY A 56 11.67 -6.19 14.68
CA GLY A 56 12.99 -6.39 15.29
C GLY A 56 14.13 -6.73 14.33
N THR A 57 13.89 -6.65 13.00
CA THR A 57 14.96 -6.83 12.01
C THR A 57 16.08 -5.80 12.18
N LYS A 58 17.29 -6.20 11.78
CA LYS A 58 18.46 -5.33 11.65
C LYS A 58 18.80 -5.02 10.17
N GLU A 59 18.01 -5.60 9.26
CA GLU A 59 18.17 -5.38 7.84
C GLU A 59 17.34 -4.18 7.39
N PRO A 60 17.89 -3.32 6.51
CA PRO A 60 17.15 -2.20 5.95
C PRO A 60 16.03 -2.68 5.02
N ALA A 61 15.03 -1.83 4.82
CA ALA A 61 14.00 -2.06 3.82
C ALA A 61 14.22 -1.13 2.61
N HIS A 62 13.85 -1.61 1.42
CA HIS A 62 14.09 -0.92 0.17
C HIS A 62 12.78 -0.68 -0.59
N LEU A 63 12.72 0.46 -1.27
CA LEU A 63 11.62 0.86 -2.13
C LEU A 63 12.19 1.46 -3.43
N GLU A 64 11.85 0.87 -4.56
CA GLU A 64 12.22 1.43 -5.86
C GLU A 64 11.30 2.60 -6.25
N LEU A 65 11.91 3.69 -6.71
CA LEU A 65 11.24 4.88 -7.20
C LEU A 65 11.39 5.02 -8.71
N ASP A 66 10.36 5.47 -9.39
CA ASP A 66 10.49 6.06 -10.72
C ASP A 66 10.44 7.57 -10.57
N LEU A 67 11.58 8.20 -10.53
CA LEU A 67 11.68 9.63 -10.28
C LEU A 67 11.18 10.50 -11.45
N ALA A 68 11.02 9.94 -12.65
CA ALA A 68 10.55 10.67 -13.84
C ALA A 68 11.28 12.01 -14.10
N GLY A 69 12.55 12.11 -13.69
CA GLY A 69 13.37 13.32 -13.79
C GLY A 69 13.20 14.32 -12.65
N HIS A 70 12.42 13.98 -11.62
CA HIS A 70 12.26 14.77 -10.40
C HIS A 70 13.25 14.32 -9.31
N SER A 71 13.42 15.17 -8.29
CA SER A 71 14.14 14.83 -7.05
C SER A 71 13.15 14.56 -5.91
N LEU A 72 13.54 13.68 -4.98
CA LEU A 72 12.88 13.57 -3.69
C LEU A 72 13.32 14.77 -2.84
N GLU A 73 12.37 15.57 -2.38
CA GLU A 73 12.63 16.80 -1.62
C GLU A 73 12.49 16.56 -0.11
N ASP A 74 11.50 15.75 0.28
CA ASP A 74 11.22 15.48 1.68
C ASP A 74 10.48 14.14 1.83
N ILE A 75 10.53 13.56 3.03
CA ILE A 75 9.66 12.48 3.46
C ILE A 75 8.93 12.96 4.71
N LEU A 76 7.62 13.07 4.63
CA LEU A 76 6.79 13.48 5.77
C LEU A 76 6.31 12.25 6.54
N ASP A 77 6.46 12.29 7.84
CA ASP A 77 5.77 11.40 8.76
C ASP A 77 4.39 11.98 9.03
N LEU A 78 3.36 11.33 8.47
CA LEU A 78 1.98 11.80 8.56
C LEU A 78 1.37 11.57 9.95
N SER A 79 1.92 10.62 10.73
CA SER A 79 1.44 10.34 12.08
C SER A 79 1.86 11.43 13.06
N HIS A 80 3.05 12.00 12.87
CA HIS A 80 3.63 13.02 13.75
C HIS A 80 3.62 14.43 13.14
N GLU A 81 3.13 14.58 11.89
CA GLU A 81 3.06 15.87 11.15
C GLU A 81 4.42 16.57 11.04
N THR A 82 5.50 15.82 10.79
CA THR A 82 6.87 16.33 10.74
C THR A 82 7.66 15.68 9.61
N SER A 83 8.76 16.32 9.18
CA SER A 83 9.70 15.67 8.26
C SER A 83 10.43 14.52 8.96
N LEU A 84 10.58 13.41 8.24
CA LEU A 84 11.34 12.25 8.69
C LEU A 84 12.83 12.63 8.81
N SER A 85 13.48 12.20 9.89
CA SER A 85 14.91 12.43 10.05
C SER A 85 15.71 11.77 8.93
N THR A 86 16.67 12.51 8.37
CA THR A 86 17.55 12.03 7.29
C THR A 86 18.46 10.87 7.71
N ASP A 87 18.60 10.61 9.02
CA ASP A 87 19.32 9.45 9.52
C ASP A 87 18.55 8.13 9.36
N LEU A 88 17.24 8.22 9.09
CA LEU A 88 16.34 7.07 8.97
C LEU A 88 16.18 6.57 7.53
N TYR A 89 16.77 7.26 6.56
CA TYR A 89 16.71 6.83 5.17
C TYR A 89 17.90 7.31 4.34
N THR A 90 18.15 6.64 3.24
CA THR A 90 19.08 7.07 2.19
C THR A 90 18.45 6.87 0.83
N LEU A 91 18.81 7.73 -0.13
CA LEU A 91 18.41 7.58 -1.53
C LEU A 91 19.66 7.43 -2.39
N GLU A 92 19.82 6.26 -3.02
CA GLU A 92 20.92 5.99 -3.96
C GLU A 92 20.33 5.69 -5.33
N GLY A 93 20.56 6.61 -6.27
CA GLY A 93 19.92 6.54 -7.59
C GLY A 93 18.39 6.65 -7.48
N ASN A 94 17.71 5.54 -7.68
CA ASN A 94 16.26 5.42 -7.55
C ASN A 94 15.82 4.47 -6.42
N VAL A 95 16.74 4.00 -5.59
CA VAL A 95 16.44 3.11 -4.47
C VAL A 95 16.41 3.89 -3.17
N LEU A 96 15.23 4.02 -2.59
CA LEU A 96 15.02 4.56 -1.25
C LEU A 96 15.20 3.42 -0.24
N THR A 97 16.13 3.59 0.69
CA THR A 97 16.46 2.61 1.72
C THR A 97 16.11 3.17 3.08
N PHE A 98 15.28 2.48 3.83
CA PHE A 98 14.90 2.84 5.20
C PHE A 98 15.77 2.10 6.21
N ASP A 99 16.34 2.86 7.16
CA ASP A 99 17.10 2.30 8.27
C ASP A 99 16.21 1.47 9.20
N PRO A 100 16.68 0.34 9.74
CA PRO A 100 15.88 -0.48 10.65
C PRO A 100 15.34 0.25 11.88
N SER A 101 15.99 1.31 12.36
CA SER A 101 15.52 2.09 13.51
C SER A 101 14.21 2.85 13.24
N ILE A 102 13.78 2.99 11.98
CA ILE A 102 12.47 3.56 11.63
C ILE A 102 11.31 2.81 12.30
N GLN A 103 11.53 1.54 12.69
CA GLN A 103 10.55 0.74 13.44
C GLN A 103 10.11 1.40 14.74
N GLU A 104 10.97 2.23 15.35
CA GLU A 104 10.67 2.93 16.61
C GLU A 104 9.58 4.01 16.45
N LEU A 105 9.33 4.44 15.21
CA LEU A 105 8.27 5.41 14.87
C LEU A 105 6.93 4.75 14.54
N CYS A 106 6.89 3.41 14.39
CA CYS A 106 5.66 2.72 14.04
C CYS A 106 4.69 2.66 15.22
N GLU A 107 3.51 3.28 15.08
CA GLU A 107 2.40 3.14 16.01
C GLU A 107 1.49 2.00 15.54
N ASP A 108 1.08 1.13 16.45
CA ASP A 108 0.26 -0.05 16.11
C ASP A 108 0.79 -0.83 14.90
N ARG A 109 2.13 -0.96 14.78
CA ARG A 109 2.86 -1.62 13.70
C ARG A 109 2.83 -0.91 12.35
N VAL A 110 2.40 0.32 12.28
CA VAL A 110 2.26 1.09 11.03
C VAL A 110 2.89 2.46 11.17
N LEU A 111 3.59 2.89 10.12
CA LEU A 111 4.05 4.27 9.95
C LEU A 111 3.58 4.76 8.58
N GLN A 112 2.83 5.85 8.57
CA GLN A 112 2.34 6.49 7.35
C GLN A 112 3.32 7.57 6.92
N LEU A 113 3.87 7.43 5.74
CA LEU A 113 4.82 8.36 5.15
C LEU A 113 4.26 8.97 3.86
N GLN A 114 4.72 10.16 3.54
CA GLN A 114 4.46 10.78 2.25
C GLN A 114 5.78 11.24 1.62
N LEU A 115 6.09 10.73 0.43
CA LEU A 115 7.24 11.12 -0.36
C LEU A 115 6.88 12.40 -1.14
N VAL A 116 7.61 13.47 -0.90
CA VAL A 116 7.43 14.76 -1.55
C VAL A 116 8.50 14.95 -2.59
N PHE A 117 8.10 15.20 -3.82
CA PHE A 117 8.99 15.38 -4.96
C PHE A 117 9.05 16.84 -5.43
N SER A 118 10.09 17.21 -6.17
CA SER A 118 10.30 18.57 -6.70
C SER A 118 9.15 19.06 -7.61
N ALA A 119 8.37 18.16 -8.19
CA ALA A 119 7.14 18.47 -8.89
C ALA A 119 6.24 17.23 -8.99
N GLY A 120 4.96 17.44 -9.33
CA GLY A 120 3.96 16.41 -9.45
C GLY A 120 3.23 16.14 -8.14
N ALA A 121 2.59 14.98 -8.05
CA ALA A 121 1.91 14.53 -6.83
C ALA A 121 2.90 13.91 -5.86
N ALA A 122 2.69 14.12 -4.57
CA ALA A 122 3.31 13.33 -3.53
C ALA A 122 2.83 11.86 -3.61
N TRP A 123 3.62 10.94 -3.05
CA TRP A 123 3.31 9.52 -3.04
C TRP A 123 3.23 9.02 -1.59
N ASP A 124 2.10 8.46 -1.22
CA ASP A 124 1.91 7.91 0.12
C ASP A 124 2.50 6.50 0.19
N VAL A 125 3.23 6.23 1.27
CA VAL A 125 3.87 4.94 1.55
C VAL A 125 3.58 4.54 2.99
N GLU A 126 3.22 3.29 3.18
CA GLU A 126 3.04 2.69 4.50
C GLU A 126 4.20 1.76 4.81
N ILE A 127 4.93 1.98 5.91
CA ILE A 127 5.81 0.97 6.50
C ILE A 127 4.98 0.14 7.47
N ARG A 128 4.98 -1.17 7.29
CA ARG A 128 4.23 -2.11 8.10
C ARG A 128 5.14 -3.14 8.75
N LEU A 129 5.18 -3.15 10.07
CA LEU A 129 5.87 -4.18 10.83
C LEU A 129 5.07 -5.47 10.81
N VAL A 130 5.76 -6.55 10.47
CA VAL A 130 5.17 -7.89 10.36
C VAL A 130 5.91 -8.89 11.24
N SER A 131 5.18 -9.82 11.80
CA SER A 131 5.71 -11.04 12.42
C SER A 131 4.81 -12.21 12.07
N ASP A 132 5.25 -13.43 12.28
CA ASP A 132 4.50 -14.62 11.87
C ASP A 132 3.06 -14.57 12.36
N PRO A 133 2.05 -14.80 11.51
CA PRO A 133 0.68 -14.92 11.92
C PRO A 133 0.51 -16.09 12.90
N VAL A 134 -0.30 -15.91 13.93
CA VAL A 134 -0.57 -16.96 14.94
C VAL A 134 -2.03 -17.39 14.83
N PHE A 135 -2.24 -18.68 14.64
CA PHE A 135 -3.55 -19.31 14.66
C PHE A 135 -3.44 -20.72 15.21
N GLU A 136 -4.55 -21.22 15.72
CA GLU A 136 -4.64 -22.59 16.21
C GLU A 136 -5.21 -23.50 15.12
N ASP A 137 -4.74 -24.74 15.07
CA ASP A 137 -5.35 -25.78 14.24
C ASP A 137 -6.76 -26.07 14.74
N ILE A 138 -7.74 -25.99 13.85
CA ILE A 138 -9.14 -26.18 14.18
C ILE A 138 -9.67 -27.38 13.40
N ASP A 139 -10.11 -28.44 14.11
CA ASP A 139 -10.86 -29.55 13.53
C ASP A 139 -12.36 -29.31 13.73
N ILE A 140 -13.03 -28.81 12.72
CA ILE A 140 -14.45 -28.46 12.77
C ILE A 140 -15.22 -29.18 11.67
N ARG A 141 -16.31 -29.83 12.09
CA ARG A 141 -17.30 -30.49 11.21
C ARG A 141 -18.62 -29.75 11.24
N THR A 142 -18.60 -28.45 10.98
CA THR A 142 -19.80 -27.61 10.98
C THR A 142 -20.00 -26.92 9.64
N VAL A 143 -21.19 -26.36 9.40
CA VAL A 143 -21.52 -25.59 8.19
C VAL A 143 -20.92 -24.18 8.18
N SER A 144 -20.40 -23.70 9.31
CA SER A 144 -19.77 -22.36 9.41
C SER A 144 -18.52 -22.48 10.26
N LEU A 145 -17.42 -21.93 9.77
CA LEU A 145 -16.12 -21.97 10.41
C LEU A 145 -15.59 -20.55 10.60
N THR A 146 -15.29 -20.18 11.83
CA THR A 146 -14.52 -18.97 12.16
C THR A 146 -13.17 -19.39 12.71
N ILE A 147 -12.10 -18.96 12.07
CA ILE A 147 -10.73 -19.21 12.50
C ILE A 147 -10.18 -17.90 13.06
N PRO A 148 -9.98 -17.79 14.40
CA PRO A 148 -9.33 -16.62 14.96
C PRO A 148 -7.85 -16.63 14.56
N VAL A 149 -7.37 -15.52 14.01
CA VAL A 149 -5.99 -15.36 13.57
C VAL A 149 -5.43 -14.05 14.10
N GLN A 150 -4.26 -14.10 14.72
CA GLN A 150 -3.45 -12.92 14.98
C GLN A 150 -2.58 -12.65 13.75
N TRP A 151 -2.93 -11.66 12.98
CA TRP A 151 -2.30 -11.41 11.67
C TRP A 151 -0.94 -10.76 11.76
N ASN A 152 -0.63 -10.11 12.86
CA ASN A 152 0.68 -9.51 13.13
C ASN A 152 1.20 -8.64 11.96
N GLY A 153 0.33 -7.81 11.39
CA GLY A 153 0.62 -6.92 10.26
C GLY A 153 0.36 -7.51 8.87
N HIS A 154 0.17 -8.82 8.77
CA HIS A 154 -0.18 -9.47 7.49
C HIS A 154 -1.65 -9.26 7.13
N LYS A 155 -1.97 -9.48 5.86
CA LYS A 155 -3.34 -9.56 5.33
C LYS A 155 -3.54 -10.89 4.63
N LEU A 156 -4.76 -11.41 4.66
CA LEU A 156 -5.10 -12.62 3.94
C LEU A 156 -5.11 -12.34 2.43
N GLU A 157 -4.24 -13.00 1.69
CA GLU A 157 -4.23 -12.91 0.23
C GLU A 157 -5.17 -13.94 -0.39
N ARG A 158 -5.12 -15.19 0.09
CA ARG A 158 -5.82 -16.29 -0.53
C ARG A 158 -6.06 -17.45 0.44
N VAL A 159 -7.22 -18.09 0.30
CA VAL A 159 -7.53 -19.38 0.93
C VAL A 159 -7.60 -20.46 -0.13
N LYS A 160 -6.99 -21.61 0.15
CA LYS A 160 -7.09 -22.81 -0.68
C LYS A 160 -7.76 -23.92 0.13
N ALA A 161 -8.82 -24.49 -0.43
CA ALA A 161 -9.38 -25.72 0.10
C ALA A 161 -8.69 -26.93 -0.57
N LEU A 162 -8.19 -27.85 0.25
CA LEU A 162 -7.50 -29.06 -0.25
C LEU A 162 -8.21 -30.29 0.27
N THR A 163 -8.17 -31.37 -0.54
CA THR A 163 -8.54 -32.71 -0.09
C THR A 163 -7.49 -33.24 0.89
N ALA A 164 -7.78 -34.33 1.62
CA ALA A 164 -6.81 -35.01 2.45
C ALA A 164 -5.58 -35.54 1.68
N SER A 165 -5.69 -35.71 0.36
CA SER A 165 -4.56 -36.03 -0.53
C SER A 165 -3.76 -34.81 -1.01
N GLY A 166 -4.17 -33.58 -0.63
CA GLY A 166 -3.50 -32.34 -1.01
C GLY A 166 -3.94 -31.78 -2.38
N GLU A 167 -4.96 -32.36 -3.01
CA GLU A 167 -5.50 -31.86 -4.27
C GLU A 167 -6.43 -30.67 -4.02
N ALA A 168 -6.32 -29.62 -4.86
CA ALA A 168 -7.17 -28.46 -4.72
C ALA A 168 -8.65 -28.80 -4.99
N ILE A 169 -9.51 -28.45 -4.05
CA ILE A 169 -10.95 -28.51 -4.25
C ILE A 169 -11.34 -27.27 -5.06
N SER A 170 -11.47 -27.42 -6.36
CA SER A 170 -11.95 -26.35 -7.24
C SER A 170 -13.45 -26.46 -7.38
N SER A 171 -14.20 -25.53 -6.78
CA SER A 171 -15.53 -25.25 -7.24
C SER A 171 -15.57 -23.80 -7.72
N ASN A 172 -15.55 -23.63 -9.03
CA ASN A 172 -15.56 -22.31 -9.68
C ASN A 172 -16.77 -21.44 -9.28
N TRP A 173 -17.82 -22.04 -8.76
CA TRP A 173 -19.04 -21.32 -8.38
C TRP A 173 -19.05 -20.88 -6.91
N ASN A 174 -18.20 -21.45 -6.05
CA ASN A 174 -18.10 -21.06 -4.62
C ASN A 174 -17.20 -19.83 -4.41
N ALA A 175 -16.26 -19.57 -5.32
CA ALA A 175 -15.33 -18.46 -5.19
C ALA A 175 -16.01 -17.07 -5.04
N PRO A 176 -17.13 -16.77 -5.73
CA PRO A 176 -17.83 -15.50 -5.53
C PRO A 176 -18.55 -15.35 -4.17
N TYR A 177 -18.75 -16.46 -3.47
CA TYR A 177 -19.46 -16.48 -2.18
C TYR A 177 -18.52 -16.55 -0.99
N LEU A 178 -17.20 -16.59 -1.21
CA LEU A 178 -16.21 -16.49 -0.15
C LEU A 178 -16.13 -15.04 0.29
N THR A 179 -16.67 -14.73 1.45
CA THR A 179 -16.61 -13.40 2.04
C THR A 179 -15.55 -13.40 3.13
N PHE A 180 -14.58 -12.51 3.01
CA PHE A 180 -13.53 -12.32 4.00
C PHE A 180 -13.89 -11.09 4.85
N PHE A 181 -14.04 -11.29 6.16
CA PHE A 181 -14.25 -10.22 7.13
C PHE A 181 -12.99 -10.08 8.00
N ASP A 182 -12.88 -8.96 8.71
CA ASP A 182 -11.77 -8.74 9.66
C ASP A 182 -11.73 -9.79 10.79
N GLU A 183 -12.85 -10.47 11.06
CA GLU A 183 -12.94 -11.60 11.96
C GLU A 183 -12.94 -12.96 11.22
N TYR A 184 -12.55 -13.01 9.98
CA TYR A 184 -12.33 -14.21 9.14
C TYR A 184 -13.42 -15.27 9.23
N LYS A 185 -14.63 -14.86 8.98
CA LYS A 185 -15.74 -15.78 8.79
C LYS A 185 -15.75 -16.24 7.33
N ILE A 186 -15.55 -17.54 7.09
CA ILE A 186 -15.77 -18.16 5.80
C ILE A 186 -17.19 -18.72 5.85
N ASP A 187 -18.13 -18.08 5.18
CA ASP A 187 -19.44 -18.64 4.94
C ASP A 187 -19.36 -19.47 3.64
N PRO A 188 -19.81 -20.74 3.67
CA PRO A 188 -19.75 -21.67 2.53
C PRO A 188 -20.69 -21.29 1.37
#